data_4db73970dad7a79ec832fc054c83ac6d
#
_entry.id   4db73970dad7a79ec832fc054c83ac6d
#
_cell.length_a   1.000
_cell.length_b   1.000
_cell.length_c   1.000
_cell.angle_alpha   90.00
_cell.angle_beta   90.00
_cell.angle_gamma   90.00
#
_symmetry.space_group_name_H-M   'P 1'
#
loop_
_entity.id
_entity.type
_entity.pdbx_description
1 polymer ?
#
loop_
_entity_poly.entity_id
_entity_poly.type
_entity_poly.pdbx_seq_one_letter_code
_entity_poly.pdbx_strand_id
1 'polypeptide(L)'
;MKDDECIELRRGSHEWHQQSIQLGPLGDDHLEEEETETELKQFNRIDEIELVHRLDKRLLLFAMFGNLVKTLDNTNLGSAFISGMEEELNITGLQYNWMGVLFMIGYLSQNANTIQYLIIKYEAIEIPACVRNPMACVQSVHGVYLIRFLLGLAEAGFYPGIIFLIGTWYTKRELGKRLALVTICGSFGSGLSGVVQAVMLKTLDGTFGISGWRWMFMFDASVTLLLAALGYHYLPDYPQNTTWLNQSESDLAVHRMGIDNTTEGKRVTASNRIEKIRSLLKNKYLYPFVISWASIHLSLGAAHVLGIVAKKVGFDAVTANLLTTPDTIITMIFGLLNGFMSDRYNTRVWCIVIPATFGLIGMCSLAAFVQPFWILYVAFLVMHAGLGSLTSTIMTWASETISTNSEVRAMAIAIMNTSSSLMYTWSPLVLWPVTDAPYYHKGFTVASLLIVLFICSMLSVYYMQKKDGLQKRANSNDFTDQQEMIAPLLHETQAEYNDEEQSNGSLNDDDADTNKVLIK
;
A
#
# COMPACT_ATOMS: atom_id res chain seq x y z
N MET A 1 49.41 -12.17 -13.36
CA MET A 1 48.98 -11.61 -14.66
C MET A 1 47.46 -11.60 -14.74
N LYS A 2 46.81 -10.82 -13.88
CA LYS A 2 45.35 -10.56 -13.89
C LYS A 2 44.92 -9.29 -13.11
N ASP A 3 45.90 -8.52 -12.64
CA ASP A 3 45.61 -7.33 -11.78
C ASP A 3 45.86 -5.97 -12.47
N ASP A 4 46.33 -5.99 -13.72
CA ASP A 4 46.69 -4.75 -14.43
C ASP A 4 45.59 -4.22 -15.37
N GLU A 5 44.55 -4.98 -15.70
CA GLU A 5 43.42 -4.51 -16.55
C GLU A 5 42.34 -3.69 -15.84
N CYS A 6 42.31 -3.69 -14.51
CA CYS A 6 41.31 -2.92 -13.73
C CYS A 6 41.73 -1.46 -13.45
N ILE A 7 42.96 -1.06 -13.77
CA ILE A 7 43.48 0.29 -13.48
C ILE A 7 43.33 1.22 -14.70
N GLU A 8 43.30 0.71 -15.91
CA GLU A 8 43.15 1.53 -17.12
C GLU A 8 41.71 2.05 -17.36
N LEU A 9 40.68 1.34 -16.89
CA LEU A 9 39.27 1.76 -17.03
C LEU A 9 38.86 2.92 -16.10
N ARG A 10 39.71 3.27 -15.13
CA ARG A 10 39.47 4.41 -14.22
C ARG A 10 40.15 5.72 -14.68
N ARG A 11 41.01 5.70 -15.67
CA ARG A 11 41.69 6.91 -16.19
C ARG A 11 40.97 7.57 -17.36
N GLY A 12 40.07 6.86 -18.04
CA GLY A 12 39.33 7.39 -19.19
C GLY A 12 38.17 8.34 -18.87
N SER A 13 37.71 8.40 -17.60
CA SER A 13 36.56 9.23 -17.22
C SER A 13 36.89 10.60 -16.66
N HIS A 14 38.19 10.97 -16.58
CA HIS A 14 38.62 12.26 -16.02
C HIS A 14 39.18 13.25 -17.07
N GLU A 15 39.30 12.87 -18.36
CA GLU A 15 39.91 13.74 -19.39
C GLU A 15 38.90 14.60 -20.17
N TRP A 16 37.60 14.49 -19.93
CA TRP A 16 36.60 15.31 -20.65
C TRP A 16 36.24 16.64 -19.96
N HIS A 17 36.90 17.00 -18.84
CA HIS A 17 36.56 18.22 -18.08
C HIS A 17 37.67 19.28 -18.04
N GLN A 18 38.72 19.20 -18.91
CA GLN A 18 39.71 20.26 -19.03
C GLN A 18 40.01 20.62 -20.50
N GLN A 19 38.99 21.09 -21.22
CA GLN A 19 39.23 22.07 -22.29
C GLN A 19 38.88 23.44 -21.73
N SER A 20 39.91 24.14 -21.29
CA SER A 20 39.90 25.53 -20.88
C SER A 20 39.44 26.40 -22.02
N ILE A 21 38.26 26.98 -21.93
CA ILE A 21 37.80 28.06 -22.78
C ILE A 21 38.57 29.32 -22.33
N GLN A 22 39.33 29.92 -23.24
CA GLN A 22 39.96 31.21 -23.04
C GLN A 22 38.90 32.32 -23.01
N LEU A 23 38.86 33.08 -21.92
CA LEU A 23 37.94 34.18 -21.68
C LEU A 23 38.26 35.36 -22.61
N GLY A 24 37.33 35.72 -23.47
CA GLY A 24 37.22 37.04 -24.14
C GLY A 24 36.38 38.01 -23.27
N PRO A 25 36.27 39.31 -23.61
CA PRO A 25 35.82 40.33 -22.67
C PRO A 25 34.34 40.23 -22.31
N LEU A 26 34.08 40.35 -21.00
CA LEU A 26 32.81 40.35 -20.29
C LEU A 26 31.79 41.35 -20.87
N GLY A 27 30.64 40.85 -21.31
CA GLY A 27 29.51 41.70 -21.65
C GLY A 27 28.18 40.99 -21.88
N ASP A 28 28.14 39.83 -22.58
CA ASP A 28 26.90 39.19 -23.01
C ASP A 28 26.79 37.68 -22.62
N ASP A 29 27.85 37.09 -22.02
CA ASP A 29 27.95 35.65 -21.81
C ASP A 29 26.99 35.11 -20.74
N HIS A 30 26.54 35.93 -19.78
CA HIS A 30 25.62 35.48 -18.72
C HIS A 30 24.21 35.21 -19.23
N LEU A 31 23.74 35.85 -20.26
CA LEU A 31 22.42 35.61 -20.84
C LEU A 31 22.42 34.35 -21.71
N GLU A 32 23.50 34.09 -22.46
CA GLU A 32 23.65 32.86 -23.24
C GLU A 32 23.87 31.62 -22.35
N GLU A 33 24.59 31.75 -21.23
CA GLU A 33 24.72 30.66 -20.25
C GLU A 33 23.41 30.35 -19.55
N GLU A 34 22.59 31.34 -19.16
CA GLU A 34 21.27 31.13 -18.57
C GLU A 34 20.26 30.54 -19.58
N GLU A 35 20.29 30.98 -20.84
CA GLU A 35 19.45 30.39 -21.90
C GLU A 35 19.86 28.95 -22.20
N THR A 36 21.17 28.65 -22.30
CA THR A 36 21.69 27.31 -22.54
C THR A 36 21.38 26.37 -21.37
N GLU A 37 21.50 26.83 -20.14
CA GLU A 37 21.16 26.05 -18.95
C GLU A 37 19.65 25.81 -18.85
N THR A 38 18.83 26.76 -19.28
CA THR A 38 17.36 26.65 -19.32
C THR A 38 16.90 25.67 -20.42
N GLU A 39 17.51 25.74 -21.61
CA GLU A 39 17.27 24.78 -22.69
C GLU A 39 17.73 23.37 -22.32
N LEU A 40 18.89 23.21 -21.68
CA LEU A 40 19.35 21.90 -21.16
C LEU A 40 18.42 21.32 -20.11
N LYS A 41 17.91 22.15 -19.20
CA LYS A 41 16.91 21.77 -18.21
C LYS A 41 15.58 21.40 -18.85
N GLN A 42 15.18 22.07 -19.91
CA GLN A 42 13.97 21.80 -20.66
C GLN A 42 14.08 20.52 -21.50
N PHE A 43 15.23 20.28 -22.13
CA PHE A 43 15.53 19.06 -22.87
C PHE A 43 15.54 17.83 -21.96
N ASN A 44 16.21 17.89 -20.83
CA ASN A 44 16.20 16.85 -19.81
C ASN A 44 14.78 16.54 -19.29
N ARG A 45 13.91 17.53 -19.23
CA ARG A 45 12.51 17.38 -18.78
C ARG A 45 11.64 16.65 -19.81
N ILE A 46 11.88 16.85 -21.09
CA ILE A 46 11.15 16.18 -22.18
C ILE A 46 11.53 14.70 -22.21
N ASP A 47 12.83 14.39 -22.12
CA ASP A 47 13.33 13.01 -22.06
C ASP A 47 12.81 12.26 -20.83
N GLU A 48 12.70 12.96 -19.69
CA GLU A 48 12.12 12.40 -18.46
C GLU A 48 10.65 12.02 -18.64
N ILE A 49 9.84 12.89 -19.25
CA ILE A 49 8.42 12.62 -19.50
C ILE A 49 8.25 11.43 -20.44
N GLU A 50 9.08 11.33 -21.49
CA GLU A 50 9.03 10.23 -22.44
C GLU A 50 9.44 8.91 -21.79
N LEU A 51 10.48 8.90 -20.97
CA LEU A 51 10.90 7.75 -20.18
C LEU A 51 9.77 7.26 -19.26
N VAL A 52 9.15 8.18 -18.53
CA VAL A 52 8.02 7.84 -17.63
C VAL A 52 6.84 7.29 -18.42
N HIS A 53 6.52 7.83 -19.57
CA HIS A 53 5.44 7.32 -20.41
C HIS A 53 5.72 5.90 -20.95
N ARG A 54 6.96 5.59 -21.31
CA ARG A 54 7.36 4.22 -21.70
C ARG A 54 7.29 3.25 -20.50
N LEU A 55 7.68 3.69 -19.31
CA LEU A 55 7.55 2.93 -18.08
C LEU A 55 6.07 2.66 -17.75
N ASP A 56 5.22 3.67 -17.86
CA ASP A 56 3.79 3.51 -17.61
C ASP A 56 3.15 2.48 -18.58
N LYS A 57 3.55 2.47 -19.84
CA LYS A 57 3.08 1.48 -20.82
C LYS A 57 3.56 0.05 -20.56
N ARG A 58 4.74 -0.14 -19.96
CA ARG A 58 5.31 -1.48 -19.76
C ARG A 58 5.11 -1.98 -18.33
N LEU A 59 5.61 -1.25 -17.36
CA LEU A 59 5.59 -1.66 -15.96
C LEU A 59 4.22 -1.45 -15.30
N LEU A 60 3.65 -0.23 -15.44
CA LEU A 60 2.39 0.10 -14.76
C LEU A 60 1.22 -0.71 -15.32
N LEU A 61 1.07 -0.81 -16.65
CA LEU A 61 0.02 -1.63 -17.25
C LEU A 61 0.15 -3.10 -16.83
N PHE A 62 1.36 -3.65 -16.84
CA PHE A 62 1.57 -5.02 -16.36
C PHE A 62 1.16 -5.18 -14.89
N ALA A 63 1.56 -4.26 -14.02
CA ALA A 63 1.20 -4.27 -12.61
C ALA A 63 -0.33 -4.18 -12.39
N MET A 64 -1.01 -3.34 -13.17
CA MET A 64 -2.47 -3.18 -13.14
C MET A 64 -3.18 -4.47 -13.54
N PHE A 65 -2.81 -5.05 -14.70
CA PHE A 65 -3.41 -6.31 -15.18
C PHE A 65 -3.05 -7.49 -14.27
N GLY A 66 -1.82 -7.57 -13.79
CA GLY A 66 -1.41 -8.61 -12.85
C GLY A 66 -2.19 -8.57 -11.55
N ASN A 67 -2.41 -7.38 -10.98
CA ASN A 67 -3.23 -7.24 -9.76
C ASN A 67 -4.72 -7.52 -10.02
N LEU A 68 -5.24 -7.16 -11.20
CA LEU A 68 -6.60 -7.50 -11.62
C LEU A 68 -6.80 -9.01 -11.66
N VAL A 69 -5.92 -9.74 -12.35
CA VAL A 69 -6.02 -11.20 -12.48
C VAL A 69 -5.82 -11.90 -11.14
N LYS A 70 -4.88 -11.43 -10.31
CA LYS A 70 -4.69 -11.95 -8.95
C LYS A 70 -5.95 -11.84 -8.10
N THR A 71 -6.58 -10.67 -8.08
CA THR A 71 -7.78 -10.45 -7.25
C THR A 71 -9.01 -11.15 -7.80
N LEU A 72 -9.13 -11.27 -9.12
CA LEU A 72 -10.14 -12.08 -9.78
C LEU A 72 -10.04 -13.54 -9.32
N ASP A 73 -8.84 -14.13 -9.34
CA ASP A 73 -8.60 -15.50 -8.91
C ASP A 73 -8.92 -15.74 -7.42
N ASN A 74 -8.54 -14.80 -6.57
CA ASN A 74 -8.82 -14.92 -5.13
C ASN A 74 -10.32 -14.99 -4.82
N THR A 75 -11.17 -14.33 -5.61
CA THR A 75 -12.64 -14.35 -5.44
C THR A 75 -13.28 -15.57 -6.10
N ASN A 76 -12.61 -16.23 -7.03
CA ASN A 76 -13.15 -17.33 -7.82
C ASN A 76 -13.53 -18.57 -7.02
N LEU A 77 -12.90 -18.81 -5.85
CA LEU A 77 -13.29 -19.93 -4.99
C LEU A 77 -14.76 -19.83 -4.54
N GLY A 78 -15.17 -18.63 -4.12
CA GLY A 78 -16.57 -18.39 -3.72
C GLY A 78 -17.54 -18.56 -4.87
N SER A 79 -17.21 -18.02 -6.02
CA SER A 79 -17.99 -18.14 -7.24
C SER A 79 -18.10 -19.59 -7.74
N ALA A 80 -17.00 -20.35 -7.70
CA ALA A 80 -16.98 -21.77 -8.05
C ALA A 80 -17.81 -22.63 -7.09
N PHE A 81 -17.72 -22.35 -5.77
CA PHE A 81 -18.53 -23.05 -4.76
C PHE A 81 -20.02 -22.91 -5.03
N ILE A 82 -20.48 -21.70 -5.33
CA ILE A 82 -21.88 -21.41 -5.70
C ILE A 82 -22.28 -22.13 -7.00
N SER A 83 -21.34 -22.33 -7.92
CA SER A 83 -21.55 -22.79 -9.29
C SER A 83 -21.47 -24.30 -9.50
N GLY A 84 -21.66 -25.09 -8.45
CA GLY A 84 -21.74 -26.55 -8.53
C GLY A 84 -20.53 -27.31 -8.01
N MET A 85 -19.47 -26.60 -7.56
CA MET A 85 -18.32 -27.25 -6.94
C MET A 85 -18.69 -27.94 -5.61
N GLU A 86 -19.64 -27.36 -4.84
CA GLU A 86 -20.17 -27.95 -3.58
C GLU A 86 -20.74 -29.34 -3.84
N GLU A 87 -21.56 -29.47 -4.86
CA GLU A 87 -22.28 -30.69 -5.21
C GLU A 87 -21.34 -31.73 -5.85
N GLU A 88 -20.49 -31.32 -6.78
CA GLU A 88 -19.62 -32.22 -7.54
C GLU A 88 -18.51 -32.86 -6.67
N LEU A 89 -17.92 -32.08 -5.76
CA LEU A 89 -16.88 -32.58 -4.86
C LEU A 89 -17.43 -33.08 -3.52
N ASN A 90 -18.77 -33.10 -3.33
CA ASN A 90 -19.45 -33.47 -2.07
C ASN A 90 -18.86 -32.71 -0.87
N ILE A 91 -18.74 -31.38 -0.99
CA ILE A 91 -18.15 -30.54 0.07
C ILE A 91 -19.15 -30.47 1.24
N THR A 92 -18.70 -30.86 2.42
CA THR A 92 -19.53 -30.93 3.63
C THR A 92 -18.92 -30.18 4.82
N GLY A 93 -19.78 -29.74 5.73
CA GLY A 93 -19.36 -29.08 6.97
C GLY A 93 -18.50 -27.85 6.73
N LEU A 94 -17.33 -27.80 7.35
CA LEU A 94 -16.38 -26.67 7.26
C LEU A 94 -15.35 -26.80 6.14
N GLN A 95 -15.48 -27.79 5.26
CA GLN A 95 -14.45 -28.07 4.24
C GLN A 95 -14.20 -26.86 3.33
N TYR A 96 -15.25 -26.13 2.93
CA TYR A 96 -15.10 -24.89 2.15
C TYR A 96 -14.28 -23.85 2.91
N ASN A 97 -14.54 -23.64 4.19
CA ASN A 97 -13.83 -22.67 5.01
C ASN A 97 -12.34 -23.04 5.14
N TRP A 98 -12.02 -24.34 5.27
CA TRP A 98 -10.64 -24.82 5.29
C TRP A 98 -9.85 -24.52 4.01
N MET A 99 -10.50 -24.47 2.83
CA MET A 99 -9.84 -24.08 1.57
C MET A 99 -9.29 -22.65 1.63
N GLY A 100 -10.05 -21.72 2.21
CA GLY A 100 -9.61 -20.34 2.44
C GLY A 100 -8.52 -20.24 3.52
N VAL A 101 -8.65 -20.98 4.61
CA VAL A 101 -7.67 -21.01 5.70
C VAL A 101 -6.31 -21.53 5.25
N LEU A 102 -6.28 -22.62 4.49
CA LEU A 102 -5.03 -23.21 3.98
C LEU A 102 -4.33 -22.27 2.99
N PHE A 103 -5.09 -21.58 2.15
CA PHE A 103 -4.54 -20.51 1.31
C PHE A 103 -3.88 -19.43 2.16
N MET A 104 -4.55 -18.94 3.22
CA MET A 104 -3.99 -17.91 4.10
C MET A 104 -2.77 -18.38 4.88
N ILE A 105 -2.74 -19.65 5.33
CA ILE A 105 -1.55 -20.24 5.97
C ILE A 105 -0.37 -20.26 5.00
N GLY A 106 -0.58 -20.70 3.75
CA GLY A 106 0.43 -20.63 2.70
C GLY A 106 0.93 -19.21 2.46
N TYR A 107 0.02 -18.26 2.32
CA TYR A 107 0.31 -16.84 2.11
C TYR A 107 1.14 -16.22 3.25
N LEU A 108 0.77 -16.50 4.51
CA LEU A 108 1.48 -15.98 5.68
C LEU A 108 2.86 -16.63 5.88
N SER A 109 3.00 -17.93 5.57
CA SER A 109 4.28 -18.63 5.74
C SER A 109 5.37 -18.10 4.82
N GLN A 110 5.03 -17.64 3.62
CA GLN A 110 5.96 -17.00 2.69
C GLN A 110 6.34 -15.58 3.15
N ASN A 111 5.38 -14.80 3.66
CA ASN A 111 5.64 -13.46 4.16
C ASN A 111 6.61 -13.43 5.36
N ALA A 112 6.71 -14.52 6.12
CA ALA A 112 7.64 -14.66 7.25
C ALA A 112 9.09 -14.95 6.82
N ASN A 113 9.32 -15.41 5.58
CA ASN A 113 10.63 -15.82 5.09
C ASN A 113 11.25 -14.75 4.20
N THR A 114 12.49 -14.37 4.50
CA THR A 114 13.35 -13.41 3.77
C THR A 114 13.71 -13.86 2.33
N ILE A 115 13.14 -14.95 1.85
CA ILE A 115 13.34 -15.52 0.51
C ILE A 115 12.70 -14.67 -0.60
N GLN A 116 11.94 -13.64 -0.24
CA GLN A 116 11.27 -12.69 -1.16
C GLN A 116 12.18 -12.11 -2.25
N TYR A 117 13.48 -12.02 -2.01
CA TYR A 117 14.40 -11.35 -2.94
C TYR A 117 14.73 -12.18 -4.19
N LEU A 118 14.69 -13.51 -4.09
CA LEU A 118 14.97 -14.43 -5.22
C LEU A 118 13.73 -14.80 -6.04
N ILE A 119 12.56 -14.70 -5.42
CA ILE A 119 11.27 -15.13 -5.98
C ILE A 119 10.68 -14.08 -6.95
N ILE A 120 11.04 -12.80 -6.78
CA ILE A 120 10.39 -11.68 -7.49
C ILE A 120 10.54 -11.78 -9.02
N LYS A 121 11.66 -12.30 -9.52
CA LYS A 121 11.96 -12.27 -10.96
C LYS A 121 11.41 -13.47 -11.74
N TYR A 122 11.39 -14.66 -11.15
CA TYR A 122 11.06 -15.90 -11.88
C TYR A 122 9.84 -16.65 -11.35
N GLU A 123 9.54 -16.55 -10.05
CA GLU A 123 8.52 -17.39 -9.41
C GLU A 123 7.15 -16.73 -9.23
N ALA A 124 7.08 -15.39 -9.09
CA ALA A 124 5.83 -14.71 -8.80
C ALA A 124 4.78 -14.81 -9.91
N ILE A 125 5.20 -15.12 -11.14
CA ILE A 125 4.33 -15.18 -12.31
C ILE A 125 4.18 -16.63 -12.81
N GLU A 126 5.24 -17.44 -12.80
CA GLU A 126 5.23 -18.79 -13.37
C GLU A 126 4.61 -19.84 -12.43
N ILE A 127 4.92 -19.79 -11.12
CA ILE A 127 4.41 -20.77 -10.15
C ILE A 127 2.89 -20.73 -10.01
N PRO A 128 2.22 -19.56 -9.86
CA PRO A 128 0.76 -19.52 -9.80
C PRO A 128 0.08 -20.17 -11.00
N ALA A 129 0.61 -19.97 -12.20
CA ALA A 129 0.06 -20.56 -13.42
C ALA A 129 0.16 -22.10 -13.44
N CYS A 130 1.29 -22.64 -13.00
CA CYS A 130 1.50 -24.11 -12.91
C CYS A 130 0.61 -24.74 -11.83
N VAL A 131 0.32 -24.04 -10.73
CA VAL A 131 -0.52 -24.55 -9.63
C VAL A 131 -2.02 -24.42 -9.93
N ARG A 132 -2.44 -23.48 -10.79
CA ARG A 132 -3.85 -23.27 -11.16
C ARG A 132 -4.42 -24.32 -12.11
N ASN A 133 -3.65 -24.78 -13.08
CA ASN A 133 -4.09 -25.83 -14.00
C ASN A 133 -4.60 -27.09 -13.29
N PRO A 134 -3.95 -27.61 -12.24
CA PRO A 134 -4.46 -28.72 -11.47
C PRO A 134 -5.81 -28.47 -10.78
N MET A 135 -6.18 -27.21 -10.48
CA MET A 135 -7.45 -26.89 -9.83
C MET A 135 -8.67 -27.28 -10.69
N ALA A 136 -8.57 -27.11 -12.01
CA ALA A 136 -9.62 -27.57 -12.93
C ALA A 136 -9.75 -29.10 -13.01
N CYS A 137 -8.69 -29.84 -12.69
CA CYS A 137 -8.62 -31.29 -12.78
C CYS A 137 -8.89 -32.02 -11.44
N VAL A 138 -9.12 -31.28 -10.35
CA VAL A 138 -9.31 -31.85 -9.02
C VAL A 138 -10.61 -32.67 -8.96
N GLN A 139 -10.51 -33.87 -8.34
CA GLN A 139 -11.64 -34.78 -8.11
C GLN A 139 -11.93 -34.99 -6.61
N SER A 140 -11.16 -34.37 -5.72
CA SER A 140 -11.35 -34.53 -4.28
C SER A 140 -11.05 -33.25 -3.50
N VAL A 141 -11.73 -33.07 -2.37
CA VAL A 141 -11.53 -31.93 -1.46
C VAL A 141 -10.08 -31.81 -0.98
N HIS A 142 -9.41 -32.93 -0.73
CA HIS A 142 -7.99 -32.95 -0.29
C HIS A 142 -7.04 -32.40 -1.36
N GLY A 143 -7.34 -32.66 -2.63
CA GLY A 143 -6.58 -32.06 -3.75
C GLY A 143 -6.74 -30.55 -3.77
N VAL A 144 -7.95 -30.04 -3.54
CA VAL A 144 -8.20 -28.59 -3.42
C VAL A 144 -7.39 -28.00 -2.27
N TYR A 145 -7.32 -28.66 -1.12
CA TYR A 145 -6.54 -28.20 0.05
C TYR A 145 -5.08 -28.01 -0.28
N LEU A 146 -4.46 -29.02 -0.91
CA LEU A 146 -3.05 -28.95 -1.31
C LEU A 146 -2.79 -27.81 -2.28
N ILE A 147 -3.63 -27.72 -3.33
CA ILE A 147 -3.46 -26.68 -4.35
C ILE A 147 -3.67 -25.28 -3.76
N ARG A 148 -4.65 -25.08 -2.88
CA ARG A 148 -4.89 -23.82 -2.20
C ARG A 148 -3.71 -23.40 -1.31
N PHE A 149 -3.10 -24.32 -0.61
CA PHE A 149 -1.90 -24.03 0.19
C PHE A 149 -0.72 -23.62 -0.69
N LEU A 150 -0.46 -24.37 -1.77
CA LEU A 150 0.62 -24.06 -2.73
C LEU A 150 0.38 -22.74 -3.47
N LEU A 151 -0.89 -22.46 -3.82
CA LEU A 151 -1.27 -21.19 -4.44
C LEU A 151 -1.04 -20.01 -3.49
N GLY A 152 -1.37 -20.17 -2.20
CA GLY A 152 -1.09 -19.16 -1.17
C GLY A 152 0.41 -18.86 -1.05
N LEU A 153 1.25 -19.90 -1.04
CA LEU A 153 2.72 -19.74 -1.07
C LEU A 153 3.18 -18.96 -2.30
N ALA A 154 2.68 -19.32 -3.49
CA ALA A 154 3.08 -18.71 -4.74
C ALA A 154 2.63 -17.25 -4.90
N GLU A 155 1.43 -16.90 -4.42
CA GLU A 155 0.88 -15.55 -4.58
C GLU A 155 1.38 -14.53 -3.57
N ALA A 156 1.96 -14.97 -2.45
CA ALA A 156 2.37 -14.09 -1.36
C ALA A 156 3.41 -13.03 -1.80
N GLY A 157 4.30 -13.39 -2.72
CA GLY A 157 5.36 -12.51 -3.23
C GLY A 157 4.92 -11.49 -4.27
N PHE A 158 3.78 -11.69 -4.94
CA PHE A 158 3.38 -10.87 -6.08
C PHE A 158 3.17 -9.39 -5.72
N TYR A 159 2.32 -9.08 -4.74
CA TYR A 159 1.97 -7.70 -4.41
C TYR A 159 3.15 -6.92 -3.82
N PRO A 160 3.90 -7.43 -2.83
CA PRO A 160 5.14 -6.80 -2.39
C PRO A 160 6.17 -6.63 -3.50
N GLY A 161 6.29 -7.61 -4.39
CA GLY A 161 7.20 -7.57 -5.53
C GLY A 161 6.87 -6.44 -6.52
N ILE A 162 5.61 -6.29 -6.86
CA ILE A 162 5.14 -5.20 -7.74
C ILE A 162 5.35 -3.82 -7.09
N ILE A 163 5.03 -3.66 -5.79
CA ILE A 163 5.28 -2.40 -5.07
C ILE A 163 6.77 -2.07 -5.06
N PHE A 164 7.62 -3.06 -4.79
CA PHE A 164 9.06 -2.88 -4.82
C PHE A 164 9.55 -2.47 -6.22
N LEU A 165 9.12 -3.18 -7.25
CA LEU A 165 9.52 -2.90 -8.64
C LEU A 165 9.07 -1.50 -9.08
N ILE A 166 7.82 -1.11 -8.80
CA ILE A 166 7.33 0.25 -9.05
C ILE A 166 8.17 1.28 -8.26
N GLY A 167 8.52 0.99 -7.01
CA GLY A 167 9.36 1.85 -6.17
C GLY A 167 10.80 2.03 -6.66
N THR A 168 11.34 1.09 -7.48
CA THR A 168 12.68 1.23 -8.07
C THR A 168 12.72 2.10 -9.33
N TRP A 169 11.56 2.36 -9.95
CA TRP A 169 11.47 3.08 -11.21
C TRP A 169 10.81 4.45 -11.12
N TYR A 170 9.95 4.67 -10.10
CA TYR A 170 9.19 5.92 -9.96
C TYR A 170 9.58 6.69 -8.70
N THR A 171 9.64 8.01 -8.83
CA THR A 171 9.91 8.92 -7.73
C THR A 171 8.76 8.91 -6.69
N LYS A 172 9.05 9.31 -5.44
CA LYS A 172 8.06 9.38 -4.35
C LYS A 172 6.80 10.19 -4.71
N ARG A 173 6.97 11.24 -5.53
CA ARG A 173 5.85 12.09 -5.99
C ARG A 173 4.93 11.37 -6.98
N GLU A 174 5.48 10.47 -7.78
CA GLU A 174 4.79 9.73 -8.83
C GLU A 174 4.18 8.42 -8.31
N LEU A 175 4.80 7.82 -7.30
CA LEU A 175 4.49 6.50 -6.75
C LEU A 175 3.04 6.39 -6.28
N GLY A 176 2.54 7.37 -5.53
CA GLY A 176 1.21 7.33 -4.92
C GLY A 176 0.07 7.16 -5.92
N LYS A 177 0.09 7.92 -7.02
CA LYS A 177 -0.94 7.84 -8.07
C LYS A 177 -0.95 6.47 -8.77
N ARG A 178 0.24 5.91 -9.03
CA ARG A 178 0.40 4.63 -9.73
C ARG A 178 -0.01 3.44 -8.87
N LEU A 179 0.36 3.45 -7.59
CA LEU A 179 -0.11 2.44 -6.64
C LEU A 179 -1.63 2.47 -6.47
N ALA A 180 -2.23 3.67 -6.46
CA ALA A 180 -3.69 3.79 -6.43
C ALA A 180 -4.35 3.16 -7.67
N LEU A 181 -3.81 3.38 -8.87
CA LEU A 181 -4.30 2.74 -10.11
C LEU A 181 -4.20 1.22 -10.04
N VAL A 182 -3.08 0.68 -9.58
CA VAL A 182 -2.90 -0.78 -9.40
C VAL A 182 -3.95 -1.33 -8.43
N THR A 183 -4.20 -0.64 -7.32
CA THR A 183 -5.19 -1.06 -6.31
C THR A 183 -6.62 -1.03 -6.87
N ILE A 184 -6.99 0.03 -7.61
CA ILE A 184 -8.31 0.16 -8.25
C ILE A 184 -8.53 -0.98 -9.26
N CYS A 185 -7.53 -1.33 -10.07
CA CYS A 185 -7.60 -2.45 -10.99
C CYS A 185 -7.80 -3.79 -10.26
N GLY A 186 -7.18 -3.97 -9.09
CA GLY A 186 -7.45 -5.13 -8.25
C GLY A 186 -8.91 -5.19 -7.80
N SER A 187 -9.47 -4.11 -7.29
CA SER A 187 -10.88 -4.06 -6.89
C SER A 187 -11.83 -4.37 -8.06
N PHE A 188 -11.50 -3.85 -9.25
CA PHE A 188 -12.25 -4.16 -10.46
C PHE A 188 -12.18 -5.65 -10.82
N GLY A 189 -11.02 -6.30 -10.66
CA GLY A 189 -10.84 -7.74 -10.84
C GLY A 189 -11.76 -8.57 -9.94
N SER A 190 -11.85 -8.20 -8.65
CA SER A 190 -12.77 -8.85 -7.72
C SER A 190 -14.24 -8.74 -8.15
N GLY A 191 -14.66 -7.56 -8.61
CA GLY A 191 -16.03 -7.35 -9.11
C GLY A 191 -16.33 -8.10 -10.40
N LEU A 192 -15.31 -8.29 -11.26
CA LEU A 192 -15.46 -8.99 -12.53
C LEU A 192 -15.63 -10.51 -12.36
N SER A 193 -15.15 -11.10 -11.26
CA SER A 193 -15.20 -12.53 -10.98
C SER A 193 -16.63 -13.10 -11.10
N GLY A 194 -17.62 -12.45 -10.47
CA GLY A 194 -19.01 -12.89 -10.53
C GLY A 194 -19.58 -12.90 -11.96
N VAL A 195 -19.25 -11.89 -12.76
CA VAL A 195 -19.68 -11.81 -14.17
C VAL A 195 -19.01 -12.89 -15.00
N VAL A 196 -17.69 -13.06 -14.87
CA VAL A 196 -16.94 -14.10 -15.61
C VAL A 196 -17.51 -15.48 -15.29
N GLN A 197 -17.75 -15.79 -14.01
CA GLN A 197 -18.34 -17.06 -13.62
C GLN A 197 -19.77 -17.25 -14.17
N ALA A 198 -20.60 -16.21 -14.13
CA ALA A 198 -21.95 -16.26 -14.68
C ALA A 198 -21.94 -16.55 -16.20
N VAL A 199 -21.01 -15.92 -16.94
CA VAL A 199 -20.81 -16.17 -18.37
C VAL A 199 -20.35 -17.61 -18.62
N MET A 200 -19.35 -18.09 -17.86
CA MET A 200 -18.83 -19.47 -18.00
C MET A 200 -19.93 -20.51 -17.74
N LEU A 201 -20.73 -20.34 -16.69
CA LEU A 201 -21.86 -21.20 -16.42
C LEU A 201 -22.89 -21.20 -17.54
N LYS A 202 -23.24 -20.02 -18.06
CA LYS A 202 -24.30 -19.92 -19.09
C LYS A 202 -23.86 -20.45 -20.44
N THR A 203 -22.58 -20.36 -20.78
CA THR A 203 -22.10 -20.65 -22.15
C THR A 203 -21.32 -21.96 -22.25
N LEU A 204 -20.61 -22.39 -21.20
CA LEU A 204 -19.67 -23.50 -21.27
C LEU A 204 -20.00 -24.68 -20.33
N ASP A 205 -21.02 -24.54 -19.46
CA ASP A 205 -21.39 -25.63 -18.55
C ASP A 205 -21.82 -26.87 -19.32
N GLY A 206 -21.26 -28.02 -18.96
CA GLY A 206 -21.48 -29.30 -19.64
C GLY A 206 -20.77 -29.47 -20.99
N THR A 207 -20.12 -28.43 -21.53
CA THR A 207 -19.38 -28.52 -22.81
C THR A 207 -18.16 -29.41 -22.60
N PHE A 208 -17.98 -30.40 -23.49
CA PHE A 208 -16.98 -31.47 -23.38
C PHE A 208 -17.08 -32.31 -22.06
N GLY A 209 -18.25 -32.30 -21.40
CA GLY A 209 -18.44 -33.00 -20.14
C GLY A 209 -17.77 -32.32 -18.93
N ILE A 210 -17.39 -31.04 -19.06
CA ILE A 210 -16.69 -30.27 -18.03
C ILE A 210 -17.68 -29.27 -17.41
N SER A 211 -17.71 -29.24 -16.05
CA SER A 211 -18.56 -28.32 -15.28
C SER A 211 -18.15 -26.85 -15.47
N GLY A 212 -19.10 -25.93 -15.42
CA GLY A 212 -18.88 -24.50 -15.63
C GLY A 212 -17.86 -23.87 -14.68
N TRP A 213 -17.79 -24.32 -13.40
CA TRP A 213 -16.81 -23.83 -12.46
C TRP A 213 -15.36 -24.24 -12.80
N ARG A 214 -15.16 -25.39 -13.48
CA ARG A 214 -13.83 -25.83 -13.95
C ARG A 214 -13.34 -24.98 -15.11
N TRP A 215 -14.24 -24.56 -16.01
CA TRP A 215 -13.91 -23.64 -17.10
C TRP A 215 -13.38 -22.31 -16.59
N MET A 216 -13.89 -21.79 -15.47
CA MET A 216 -13.38 -20.57 -14.86
C MET A 216 -11.90 -20.70 -14.45
N PHE A 217 -11.53 -21.79 -13.77
CA PHE A 217 -10.13 -22.01 -13.40
C PHE A 217 -9.22 -22.24 -14.61
N MET A 218 -9.71 -22.87 -15.68
CA MET A 218 -8.96 -22.99 -16.93
C MET A 218 -8.75 -21.63 -17.60
N PHE A 219 -9.77 -20.79 -17.62
CA PHE A 219 -9.68 -19.42 -18.13
C PHE A 219 -8.65 -18.61 -17.34
N ASP A 220 -8.72 -18.61 -16.01
CA ASP A 220 -7.76 -17.89 -15.16
C ASP A 220 -6.32 -18.38 -15.34
N ALA A 221 -6.12 -19.68 -15.42
CA ALA A 221 -4.82 -20.26 -15.70
C ALA A 221 -4.27 -19.81 -17.07
N SER A 222 -5.14 -19.77 -18.10
CA SER A 222 -4.75 -19.32 -19.44
C SER A 222 -4.35 -17.85 -19.47
N VAL A 223 -5.13 -16.99 -18.80
CA VAL A 223 -4.84 -15.55 -18.70
C VAL A 223 -3.56 -15.31 -17.89
N THR A 224 -3.35 -16.06 -16.80
CA THR A 224 -2.15 -15.96 -15.98
C THR A 224 -0.90 -16.40 -16.75
N LEU A 225 -0.97 -17.50 -17.51
CA LEU A 225 0.12 -17.95 -18.38
C LEU A 225 0.46 -16.92 -19.46
N LEU A 226 -0.54 -16.32 -20.08
CA LEU A 226 -0.34 -15.25 -21.04
C LEU A 226 0.36 -14.05 -20.39
N LEU A 227 -0.11 -13.63 -19.21
CA LEU A 227 0.53 -12.55 -18.46
C LEU A 227 1.97 -12.91 -18.03
N ALA A 228 2.22 -14.15 -17.64
CA ALA A 228 3.57 -14.62 -17.32
C ALA A 228 4.51 -14.50 -18.53
N ALA A 229 4.07 -14.97 -19.71
CA ALA A 229 4.83 -14.85 -20.94
C ALA A 229 5.06 -13.39 -21.34
N LEU A 230 4.04 -12.53 -21.23
CA LEU A 230 4.19 -11.09 -21.45
C LEU A 230 5.13 -10.45 -20.45
N GLY A 231 5.03 -10.80 -19.17
CA GLY A 231 5.90 -10.28 -18.11
C GLY A 231 7.37 -10.64 -18.35
N TYR A 232 7.66 -11.84 -18.78
CA TYR A 232 9.01 -12.26 -19.12
C TYR A 232 9.67 -11.37 -20.20
N HIS A 233 8.87 -10.91 -21.18
CA HIS A 233 9.37 -10.07 -22.28
C HIS A 233 9.32 -8.56 -22.00
N TYR A 234 8.34 -8.08 -21.23
CA TYR A 234 8.06 -6.65 -21.10
C TYR A 234 8.50 -6.04 -19.78
N LEU A 235 8.64 -6.86 -18.70
CA LEU A 235 9.04 -6.31 -17.40
C LEU A 235 10.48 -5.82 -17.44
N PRO A 236 10.72 -4.57 -17.04
CA PRO A 236 12.09 -4.08 -16.89
C PRO A 236 12.75 -4.74 -15.67
N ASP A 237 14.03 -5.03 -15.82
CA ASP A 237 14.91 -5.32 -14.69
C ASP A 237 15.19 -4.03 -13.87
N TYR A 238 16.30 -3.98 -13.16
CA TYR A 238 16.79 -2.73 -12.57
C TYR A 238 17.18 -1.74 -13.67
N PRO A 239 17.09 -0.42 -13.41
CA PRO A 239 17.47 0.62 -14.39
C PRO A 239 18.81 0.38 -15.04
N GLN A 240 19.79 -0.17 -14.31
CA GLN A 240 21.16 -0.46 -14.78
C GLN A 240 21.26 -1.66 -15.74
N ASN A 241 20.31 -2.62 -15.69
CA ASN A 241 20.42 -3.91 -16.41
C ASN A 241 19.34 -4.08 -17.49
N THR A 242 18.54 -3.05 -17.73
CA THR A 242 17.40 -3.15 -18.64
C THR A 242 17.83 -2.98 -20.10
N THR A 243 17.60 -3.99 -20.91
CA THR A 243 18.09 -4.14 -22.29
C THR A 243 17.40 -3.25 -23.33
N TRP A 244 16.20 -2.71 -23.03
CA TRP A 244 15.42 -1.89 -23.97
C TRP A 244 15.60 -0.39 -23.77
N LEU A 245 16.39 0.03 -22.76
CA LEU A 245 16.82 1.42 -22.57
C LEU A 245 18.14 1.68 -23.29
N ASN A 246 18.27 2.87 -23.88
CA ASN A 246 19.54 3.39 -24.31
C ASN A 246 20.40 3.78 -23.08
N GLN A 247 21.71 3.86 -23.24
CA GLN A 247 22.61 4.21 -22.14
C GLN A 247 22.24 5.53 -21.46
N SER A 248 21.91 6.56 -22.24
CA SER A 248 21.46 7.87 -21.75
C SER A 248 20.16 7.82 -20.95
N GLU A 249 19.20 6.97 -21.36
CA GLU A 249 17.95 6.76 -20.64
C GLU A 249 18.16 5.98 -19.35
N SER A 250 19.07 4.99 -19.35
CA SER A 250 19.46 4.25 -18.14
C SER A 250 20.12 5.17 -17.12
N ASP A 251 21.05 6.03 -17.57
CA ASP A 251 21.73 7.00 -16.71
C ASP A 251 20.74 8.04 -16.16
N LEU A 252 19.78 8.49 -16.97
CA LEU A 252 18.70 9.37 -16.54
C LEU A 252 17.81 8.70 -15.48
N ALA A 253 17.44 7.44 -15.68
CA ALA A 253 16.64 6.67 -14.72
C ALA A 253 17.36 6.49 -13.37
N VAL A 254 18.65 6.16 -13.40
CA VAL A 254 19.50 6.04 -12.20
C VAL A 254 19.66 7.41 -11.50
N HIS A 255 19.89 8.48 -12.25
CA HIS A 255 20.04 9.83 -11.72
C HIS A 255 18.78 10.34 -11.03
N ARG A 256 17.59 10.12 -11.62
CA ARG A 256 16.28 10.45 -11.01
C ARG A 256 16.09 9.77 -9.65
N MET A 257 16.43 8.50 -9.56
CA MET A 257 16.31 7.72 -8.32
C MET A 257 17.42 8.07 -7.32
N GLY A 258 18.62 8.46 -7.79
CA GLY A 258 19.75 8.90 -6.96
C GLY A 258 19.45 10.19 -6.20
N ILE A 259 18.83 11.16 -6.85
CA ILE A 259 18.41 12.43 -6.22
C ILE A 259 17.38 12.16 -5.09
N ASP A 260 16.47 11.22 -5.30
CA ASP A 260 15.43 10.87 -4.32
C ASP A 260 15.99 10.07 -3.12
N ASN A 261 17.07 9.30 -3.33
CA ASN A 261 17.70 8.45 -2.31
C ASN A 261 18.81 9.13 -1.49
N THR A 262 19.40 10.22 -1.96
CA THR A 262 20.46 10.94 -1.22
C THR A 262 19.98 11.51 0.12
N THR A 263 18.69 11.66 0.31
CA THR A 263 18.09 12.14 1.56
C THR A 263 17.95 11.03 2.65
N GLU A 264 18.09 9.73 2.32
CA GLU A 264 17.84 8.60 3.25
C GLU A 264 18.99 7.58 3.37
N GLY A 265 20.14 7.79 2.74
CA GLY A 265 21.22 6.82 2.58
C GLY A 265 22.08 6.50 3.83
N LYS A 266 21.51 6.30 5.01
CA LYS A 266 22.20 5.65 6.12
C LYS A 266 21.80 4.16 6.18
N ARG A 267 22.75 3.26 5.85
CA ARG A 267 22.60 1.81 6.08
C ARG A 267 22.15 1.54 7.51
N VAL A 268 20.96 0.92 7.64
CA VAL A 268 20.38 0.57 8.92
C VAL A 268 21.16 -0.59 9.55
N THR A 269 21.88 -0.33 10.62
CA THR A 269 22.51 -1.37 11.44
C THR A 269 21.42 -2.13 12.21
N ALA A 270 21.57 -3.45 12.40
CA ALA A 270 20.60 -4.30 13.10
C ALA A 270 20.24 -3.77 14.51
N SER A 271 21.18 -3.14 15.22
CA SER A 271 20.97 -2.47 16.52
C SER A 271 19.93 -1.35 16.43
N ASN A 272 19.97 -0.52 15.41
CA ASN A 272 19.02 0.57 15.21
C ASN A 272 17.59 0.05 14.89
N ARG A 273 17.48 -1.16 14.34
CA ARG A 273 16.17 -1.76 14.01
C ARG A 273 15.38 -2.17 15.25
N ILE A 274 16.04 -2.78 16.24
CA ILE A 274 15.41 -3.16 17.52
C ILE A 274 14.94 -1.92 18.28
N GLU A 275 15.74 -0.86 18.30
CA GLU A 275 15.39 0.39 18.96
C GLU A 275 14.18 1.07 18.28
N LYS A 276 14.12 1.06 16.94
CA LYS A 276 12.98 1.56 16.18
C LYS A 276 11.70 0.76 16.47
N ILE A 277 11.78 -0.57 16.53
CA ILE A 277 10.65 -1.42 16.92
C ILE A 277 10.21 -1.09 18.36
N ARG A 278 11.13 -0.94 19.28
CA ARG A 278 10.81 -0.58 20.67
C ARG A 278 10.16 0.80 20.79
N SER A 279 10.62 1.77 20.01
CA SER A 279 10.01 3.12 19.96
C SER A 279 8.60 3.07 19.37
N LEU A 280 8.39 2.26 18.32
CA LEU A 280 7.08 2.06 17.72
C LEU A 280 6.10 1.41 18.69
N LEU A 281 6.52 0.35 19.41
CA LEU A 281 5.69 -0.32 20.41
C LEU A 281 5.33 0.59 21.61
N LYS A 282 6.12 1.64 21.89
CA LYS A 282 5.79 2.66 22.89
C LYS A 282 4.82 3.73 22.37
N ASN A 283 4.58 3.78 21.06
CA ASN A 283 3.70 4.78 20.47
C ASN A 283 2.23 4.47 20.80
N LYS A 284 1.61 5.38 21.57
CA LYS A 284 0.21 5.24 22.02
C LYS A 284 -0.81 5.16 20.89
N TYR A 285 -0.49 5.68 19.69
CA TYR A 285 -1.39 5.66 18.53
C TYR A 285 -1.38 4.32 17.79
N LEU A 286 -0.32 3.51 17.93
CA LEU A 286 -0.22 2.23 17.23
C LEU A 286 -1.38 1.29 17.56
N TYR A 287 -1.68 1.12 18.84
CA TYR A 287 -2.64 0.13 19.31
C TYR A 287 -4.08 0.37 18.82
N PRO A 288 -4.63 1.59 18.92
CA PRO A 288 -5.94 1.88 18.36
C PRO A 288 -6.02 1.64 16.85
N PHE A 289 -4.97 1.97 16.08
CA PHE A 289 -4.95 1.69 14.65
C PHE A 289 -4.90 0.19 14.34
N VAL A 290 -4.12 -0.59 15.07
CA VAL A 290 -4.06 -2.06 14.91
C VAL A 290 -5.40 -2.70 15.26
N ILE A 291 -6.02 -2.31 16.38
CA ILE A 291 -7.34 -2.80 16.80
C ILE A 291 -8.40 -2.46 15.74
N SER A 292 -8.41 -1.22 15.26
CA SER A 292 -9.34 -0.77 14.22
C SER A 292 -9.16 -1.54 12.92
N TRP A 293 -7.91 -1.73 12.49
CA TRP A 293 -7.60 -2.45 11.27
C TRP A 293 -8.00 -3.92 11.34
N ALA A 294 -7.76 -4.58 12.47
CA ALA A 294 -8.22 -5.94 12.72
C ALA A 294 -9.75 -6.04 12.76
N SER A 295 -10.42 -5.13 13.47
CA SER A 295 -11.88 -5.12 13.64
C SER A 295 -12.62 -4.92 12.32
N ILE A 296 -12.18 -3.96 11.49
CA ILE A 296 -12.83 -3.71 10.20
C ILE A 296 -12.65 -4.89 9.23
N HIS A 297 -11.47 -5.52 9.20
CA HIS A 297 -11.22 -6.66 8.32
C HIS A 297 -11.98 -7.91 8.75
N LEU A 298 -12.14 -8.16 10.06
CA LEU A 298 -13.03 -9.22 10.57
C LEU A 298 -14.48 -8.98 10.13
N SER A 299 -14.95 -7.74 10.17
CA SER A 299 -16.32 -7.39 9.78
C SER A 299 -16.53 -7.48 8.26
N LEU A 300 -15.52 -7.13 7.45
CA LEU A 300 -15.55 -7.25 6.00
C LEU A 300 -15.63 -8.72 5.52
N GLY A 301 -15.34 -9.71 6.37
CA GLY A 301 -15.59 -11.11 6.08
C GLY A 301 -17.05 -11.41 5.69
N ALA A 302 -18.01 -10.58 6.12
CA ALA A 302 -19.41 -10.64 5.73
C ALA A 302 -19.65 -10.50 4.22
N ALA A 303 -18.80 -9.75 3.51
CA ALA A 303 -18.94 -9.56 2.07
C ALA A 303 -18.79 -10.88 1.27
N HIS A 304 -17.96 -11.80 1.77
CA HIS A 304 -17.70 -13.08 1.09
C HIS A 304 -18.88 -14.07 1.17
N VAL A 305 -19.86 -13.83 2.03
CA VAL A 305 -21.00 -14.74 2.18
C VAL A 305 -22.23 -14.35 1.35
N LEU A 306 -22.25 -13.16 0.74
CA LEU A 306 -23.39 -12.65 -0.05
C LEU A 306 -23.87 -13.65 -1.12
N GLY A 307 -22.98 -14.16 -1.97
CA GLY A 307 -23.34 -15.11 -3.01
C GLY A 307 -23.85 -16.44 -2.46
N ILE A 308 -23.26 -16.92 -1.33
CA ILE A 308 -23.71 -18.14 -0.66
C ILE A 308 -25.11 -17.94 -0.08
N VAL A 309 -25.38 -16.79 0.55
CA VAL A 309 -26.72 -16.42 1.06
C VAL A 309 -27.73 -16.38 -0.07
N ALA A 310 -27.40 -15.73 -1.20
CA ALA A 310 -28.28 -15.64 -2.36
C ALA A 310 -28.64 -17.04 -2.89
N LYS A 311 -27.66 -17.95 -3.07
CA LYS A 311 -27.89 -19.34 -3.51
C LYS A 311 -28.78 -20.11 -2.52
N LYS A 312 -28.49 -20.01 -1.20
CA LYS A 312 -29.26 -20.76 -0.17
C LYS A 312 -30.68 -20.20 0.04
N VAL A 313 -30.95 -18.94 -0.32
CA VAL A 313 -32.31 -18.36 -0.30
C VAL A 313 -33.12 -18.79 -1.54
N GLY A 314 -32.48 -19.38 -2.57
CA GLY A 314 -33.18 -19.99 -3.70
C GLY A 314 -32.90 -19.34 -5.07
N PHE A 315 -31.94 -18.42 -5.17
CA PHE A 315 -31.51 -17.92 -6.48
C PHE A 315 -30.66 -18.97 -7.21
N ASP A 316 -30.75 -18.98 -8.53
CA ASP A 316 -29.87 -19.79 -9.36
C ASP A 316 -28.41 -19.32 -9.28
N ALA A 317 -27.48 -20.20 -9.58
CA ALA A 317 -26.05 -19.92 -9.46
C ALA A 317 -25.56 -18.73 -10.31
N VAL A 318 -26.16 -18.53 -11.49
CA VAL A 318 -25.85 -17.40 -12.37
C VAL A 318 -26.24 -16.08 -11.71
N THR A 319 -27.46 -15.97 -11.22
CA THR A 319 -27.97 -14.78 -10.53
C THR A 319 -27.22 -14.53 -9.22
N ALA A 320 -26.94 -15.57 -8.43
CA ALA A 320 -26.20 -15.45 -7.18
C ALA A 320 -24.78 -14.86 -7.39
N ASN A 321 -24.09 -15.29 -8.45
CA ASN A 321 -22.79 -14.72 -8.82
C ASN A 321 -22.91 -13.27 -9.33
N LEU A 322 -23.92 -12.96 -10.16
CA LEU A 322 -24.12 -11.59 -10.65
C LEU A 322 -24.44 -10.59 -9.54
N LEU A 323 -25.14 -11.01 -8.47
CA LEU A 323 -25.46 -10.15 -7.33
C LEU A 323 -24.24 -9.68 -6.53
N THR A 324 -23.09 -10.35 -6.64
CA THR A 324 -21.85 -9.91 -5.98
C THR A 324 -21.15 -8.77 -6.69
N THR A 325 -21.40 -8.58 -7.99
CA THR A 325 -20.74 -7.55 -8.81
C THR A 325 -21.12 -6.11 -8.43
N PRO A 326 -22.41 -5.75 -8.28
CA PRO A 326 -22.80 -4.40 -7.84
C PRO A 326 -22.24 -4.02 -6.48
N ASP A 327 -22.12 -4.97 -5.56
CA ASP A 327 -21.54 -4.78 -4.24
C ASP A 327 -20.10 -4.28 -4.31
N THR A 328 -19.27 -4.90 -5.14
CA THR A 328 -17.87 -4.49 -5.34
C THR A 328 -17.76 -3.14 -6.07
N ILE A 329 -18.60 -2.89 -7.08
CA ILE A 329 -18.61 -1.62 -7.82
C ILE A 329 -18.98 -0.45 -6.91
N ILE A 330 -20.01 -0.62 -6.08
CA ILE A 330 -20.44 0.40 -5.11
C ILE A 330 -19.31 0.69 -4.13
N THR A 331 -18.66 -0.33 -3.60
CA THR A 331 -17.52 -0.18 -2.68
C THR A 331 -16.38 0.62 -3.31
N MET A 332 -16.06 0.35 -4.58
CA MET A 332 -15.03 1.09 -5.31
C MET A 332 -15.42 2.57 -5.48
N ILE A 333 -16.65 2.87 -5.89
CA ILE A 333 -17.14 4.24 -6.07
C ILE A 333 -17.10 5.00 -4.74
N PHE A 334 -17.64 4.41 -3.67
CA PHE A 334 -17.65 5.05 -2.35
C PHE A 334 -16.25 5.21 -1.77
N GLY A 335 -15.33 4.28 -2.04
CA GLY A 335 -13.92 4.39 -1.67
C GLY A 335 -13.23 5.59 -2.31
N LEU A 336 -13.43 5.81 -3.62
CA LEU A 336 -12.91 6.97 -4.34
C LEU A 336 -13.52 8.28 -3.83
N LEU A 337 -14.84 8.33 -3.64
CA LEU A 337 -15.53 9.49 -3.10
C LEU A 337 -15.06 9.82 -1.68
N ASN A 338 -14.92 8.82 -0.83
CA ASN A 338 -14.45 9.01 0.54
C ASN A 338 -13.01 9.55 0.60
N GLY A 339 -12.12 9.01 -0.23
CA GLY A 339 -10.75 9.51 -0.37
C GLY A 339 -10.73 10.98 -0.81
N PHE A 340 -11.47 11.31 -1.87
CA PHE A 340 -11.60 12.68 -2.36
C PHE A 340 -12.16 13.64 -1.29
N MET A 341 -13.22 13.25 -0.60
CA MET A 341 -13.82 14.04 0.49
C MET A 341 -12.84 14.25 1.65
N SER A 342 -12.13 13.19 2.04
CA SER A 342 -11.13 13.23 3.11
C SER A 342 -10.01 14.24 2.81
N ASP A 343 -9.54 14.28 1.57
CA ASP A 343 -8.51 15.23 1.14
C ASP A 343 -9.07 16.64 0.98
N ARG A 344 -10.28 16.79 0.43
CA ARG A 344 -10.93 18.09 0.23
C ARG A 344 -11.24 18.82 1.52
N TYR A 345 -11.74 18.11 2.53
CA TYR A 345 -12.12 18.69 3.83
C TYR A 345 -11.00 18.66 4.86
N ASN A 346 -9.86 18.04 4.53
CA ASN A 346 -8.73 17.86 5.44
C ASN A 346 -9.13 17.26 6.80
N THR A 347 -10.13 16.36 6.79
CA THR A 347 -10.67 15.69 7.99
C THR A 347 -10.68 14.19 7.76
N ARG A 348 -9.85 13.44 8.50
CA ARG A 348 -9.82 11.98 8.39
C ARG A 348 -10.93 11.32 9.21
N VAL A 349 -11.17 11.83 10.43
CA VAL A 349 -12.07 11.20 11.41
C VAL A 349 -13.51 11.10 10.90
N TRP A 350 -14.09 12.18 10.42
CA TRP A 350 -15.50 12.17 10.00
C TRP A 350 -15.72 11.38 8.71
N CYS A 351 -14.72 11.38 7.84
CA CYS A 351 -14.70 10.52 6.64
C CYS A 351 -14.52 9.03 6.97
N ILE A 352 -14.20 8.68 8.22
CA ILE A 352 -14.18 7.30 8.71
C ILE A 352 -15.45 6.98 9.52
N VAL A 353 -15.81 7.81 10.47
CA VAL A 353 -16.91 7.53 11.42
C VAL A 353 -18.27 7.53 10.72
N ILE A 354 -18.53 8.47 9.81
CA ILE A 354 -19.84 8.56 9.13
C ILE A 354 -20.09 7.33 8.24
N PRO A 355 -19.21 6.94 7.30
CA PRO A 355 -19.45 5.73 6.55
C PRO A 355 -19.48 4.46 7.41
N ALA A 356 -18.68 4.41 8.49
CA ALA A 356 -18.72 3.27 9.43
C ALA A 356 -20.06 3.13 10.12
N THR A 357 -20.74 4.24 10.46
CA THR A 357 -22.09 4.19 11.05
C THR A 357 -23.12 3.66 10.05
N PHE A 358 -23.03 4.03 8.76
CA PHE A 358 -23.86 3.42 7.72
C PHE A 358 -23.55 1.92 7.58
N GLY A 359 -22.29 1.54 7.59
CA GLY A 359 -21.87 0.14 7.59
C GLY A 359 -22.41 -0.63 8.80
N LEU A 360 -22.48 -0.01 9.98
CA LEU A 360 -23.06 -0.60 11.19
C LEU A 360 -24.58 -0.82 11.03
N ILE A 361 -25.30 0.14 10.48
CA ILE A 361 -26.75 0.01 10.21
C ILE A 361 -27.00 -1.17 9.26
N GLY A 362 -26.23 -1.26 8.17
CA GLY A 362 -26.29 -2.41 7.25
C GLY A 362 -26.03 -3.73 7.97
N MET A 363 -24.96 -3.80 8.78
CA MET A 363 -24.58 -5.02 9.51
C MET A 363 -25.64 -5.43 10.54
N CYS A 364 -26.23 -4.49 11.27
CA CYS A 364 -27.35 -4.77 12.20
C CYS A 364 -28.59 -5.29 11.47
N SER A 365 -28.89 -4.75 10.28
CA SER A 365 -29.98 -5.24 9.44
C SER A 365 -29.76 -6.66 8.95
N LEU A 366 -28.49 -7.02 8.62
CA LEU A 366 -28.08 -8.39 8.28
C LEU A 366 -28.21 -9.33 9.49
N ALA A 367 -27.81 -8.88 10.67
CA ALA A 367 -27.95 -9.66 11.92
C ALA A 367 -29.42 -9.95 12.27
N ALA A 368 -30.33 -9.02 11.98
CA ALA A 368 -31.76 -9.18 12.14
C ALA A 368 -32.40 -10.07 11.05
N PHE A 369 -31.68 -10.37 9.97
CA PHE A 369 -32.13 -11.16 8.82
C PHE A 369 -33.49 -10.72 8.28
N VAL A 370 -33.63 -9.44 7.96
CA VAL A 370 -34.90 -8.83 7.56
C VAL A 370 -35.37 -9.33 6.20
N GLN A 371 -36.60 -9.85 6.14
CA GLN A 371 -37.26 -10.25 4.90
C GLN A 371 -38.05 -9.10 4.27
N PRO A 372 -38.21 -9.00 2.94
CA PRO A 372 -37.76 -9.95 1.90
C PRO A 372 -36.26 -9.80 1.54
N PHE A 373 -35.71 -10.75 0.78
CA PHE A 373 -34.30 -10.82 0.38
C PHE A 373 -33.73 -9.48 -0.17
N TRP A 374 -34.51 -8.70 -0.90
CA TRP A 374 -34.03 -7.43 -1.46
C TRP A 374 -33.68 -6.39 -0.41
N ILE A 375 -34.32 -6.40 0.75
CA ILE A 375 -33.94 -5.56 1.90
C ILE A 375 -32.59 -6.04 2.44
N LEU A 376 -32.41 -7.35 2.57
CA LEU A 376 -31.16 -7.97 2.97
C LEU A 376 -30.04 -7.63 1.99
N TYR A 377 -30.32 -7.69 0.69
CA TYR A 377 -29.37 -7.33 -0.35
C TYR A 377 -28.93 -5.85 -0.25
N VAL A 378 -29.87 -4.92 -0.08
CA VAL A 378 -29.55 -3.49 0.14
C VAL A 378 -28.72 -3.32 1.42
N ALA A 379 -29.00 -4.10 2.47
CA ALA A 379 -28.20 -4.06 3.71
C ALA A 379 -26.74 -4.50 3.46
N PHE A 380 -26.49 -5.52 2.60
CA PHE A 380 -25.15 -5.89 2.16
C PHE A 380 -24.47 -4.74 1.42
N LEU A 381 -25.17 -4.10 0.46
CA LEU A 381 -24.61 -2.97 -0.31
C LEU A 381 -24.25 -1.79 0.60
N VAL A 382 -25.11 -1.43 1.55
CA VAL A 382 -24.87 -0.35 2.52
C VAL A 382 -23.71 -0.69 3.45
N MET A 383 -23.66 -1.93 3.95
CA MET A 383 -22.59 -2.40 4.80
C MET A 383 -21.24 -2.31 4.09
N HIS A 384 -21.16 -2.86 2.87
CA HIS A 384 -19.91 -2.91 2.13
C HIS A 384 -19.48 -1.54 1.61
N ALA A 385 -20.41 -0.70 1.13
CA ALA A 385 -20.14 0.69 0.78
C ALA A 385 -19.60 1.49 1.97
N GLY A 386 -20.16 1.29 3.15
CA GLY A 386 -19.71 1.95 4.38
C GLY A 386 -18.34 1.48 4.82
N LEU A 387 -18.14 0.16 5.00
CA LEU A 387 -16.90 -0.38 5.57
C LEU A 387 -15.76 -0.52 4.56
N GLY A 388 -16.05 -0.99 3.34
CA GLY A 388 -15.04 -1.21 2.32
C GLY A 388 -14.38 0.06 1.82
N SER A 389 -15.10 1.19 1.87
CA SER A 389 -14.58 2.51 1.49
C SER A 389 -13.53 3.08 2.46
N LEU A 390 -13.35 2.50 3.65
CA LEU A 390 -12.54 3.09 4.73
C LEU A 390 -11.07 2.69 4.69
N THR A 391 -10.73 1.59 4.05
CA THR A 391 -9.40 0.96 4.14
C THR A 391 -8.27 1.91 3.75
N SER A 392 -8.41 2.65 2.65
CA SER A 392 -7.41 3.63 2.20
C SER A 392 -7.29 4.82 3.17
N THR A 393 -8.41 5.35 3.65
CA THR A 393 -8.44 6.51 4.54
C THR A 393 -7.83 6.21 5.91
N ILE A 394 -8.09 5.01 6.46
CA ILE A 394 -7.50 4.55 7.72
C ILE A 394 -5.98 4.42 7.58
N MET A 395 -5.51 3.81 6.49
CA MET A 395 -4.09 3.59 6.24
C MET A 395 -3.34 4.92 6.06
N THR A 396 -3.95 5.88 5.35
CA THR A 396 -3.42 7.23 5.20
C THR A 396 -3.34 7.92 6.56
N TRP A 397 -4.41 7.90 7.36
CA TRP A 397 -4.42 8.55 8.68
C TRP A 397 -3.41 7.91 9.64
N ALA A 398 -3.27 6.59 9.64
CA ALA A 398 -2.25 5.89 10.42
C ALA A 398 -0.84 6.33 10.01
N SER A 399 -0.57 6.43 8.70
CA SER A 399 0.74 6.84 8.18
C SER A 399 1.09 8.30 8.51
N GLU A 400 0.10 9.19 8.58
CA GLU A 400 0.26 10.60 8.96
C GLU A 400 0.47 10.76 10.48
N THR A 401 -0.13 9.87 11.29
CA THR A 401 -0.19 10.02 12.76
C THR A 401 0.97 9.34 13.49
N ILE A 402 1.38 8.15 13.04
CA ILE A 402 2.27 7.28 13.82
C ILE A 402 3.71 7.81 13.84
N SER A 403 4.25 8.23 12.70
CA SER A 403 5.64 8.72 12.64
C SER A 403 5.93 9.52 11.38
N THR A 404 6.80 10.53 11.53
CA THR A 404 7.44 11.23 10.40
C THR A 404 8.56 10.41 9.77
N ASN A 405 9.16 9.47 10.52
CA ASN A 405 10.19 8.57 10.01
C ASN A 405 9.57 7.49 9.12
N SER A 406 10.04 7.41 7.87
CA SER A 406 9.51 6.51 6.84
C SER A 406 9.62 5.02 7.22
N GLU A 407 10.71 4.61 7.87
CA GLU A 407 10.92 3.22 8.29
C GLU A 407 9.97 2.81 9.42
N VAL A 408 9.80 3.67 10.44
CA VAL A 408 8.89 3.41 11.56
C VAL A 408 7.45 3.35 11.06
N ARG A 409 7.08 4.20 10.12
CA ARG A 409 5.79 4.19 9.44
C ARG A 409 5.56 2.90 8.66
N ALA A 410 6.55 2.45 7.89
CA ALA A 410 6.47 1.19 7.16
C ALA A 410 6.31 -0.02 8.09
N MET A 411 7.02 -0.05 9.22
CA MET A 411 6.86 -1.08 10.25
C MET A 411 5.45 -1.07 10.87
N ALA A 412 4.87 0.11 11.13
CA ALA A 412 3.51 0.22 11.65
C ALA A 412 2.48 -0.35 10.67
N ILE A 413 2.58 0.02 9.39
CA ILE A 413 1.72 -0.50 8.32
C ILE A 413 1.87 -2.02 8.19
N ALA A 414 3.09 -2.55 8.30
CA ALA A 414 3.34 -3.99 8.27
C ALA A 414 2.65 -4.71 9.45
N ILE A 415 2.72 -4.17 10.67
CA ILE A 415 2.03 -4.72 11.84
C ILE A 415 0.52 -4.71 11.64
N MET A 416 -0.05 -3.61 11.13
CA MET A 416 -1.48 -3.52 10.81
C MET A 416 -1.89 -4.60 9.78
N ASN A 417 -1.17 -4.72 8.67
CA ASN A 417 -1.46 -5.71 7.64
C ASN A 417 -1.31 -7.16 8.15
N THR A 418 -0.27 -7.44 8.95
CA THR A 418 -0.11 -8.77 9.56
C THR A 418 -1.25 -9.10 10.50
N SER A 419 -1.73 -8.12 11.28
CA SER A 419 -2.88 -8.32 12.18
C SER A 419 -4.15 -8.70 11.41
N SER A 420 -4.45 -8.03 10.29
CA SER A 420 -5.61 -8.37 9.45
C SER A 420 -5.48 -9.75 8.79
N SER A 421 -4.31 -10.07 8.26
CA SER A 421 -4.07 -11.38 7.65
C SER A 421 -4.23 -12.54 8.66
N LEU A 422 -3.75 -12.32 9.89
CA LEU A 422 -3.98 -13.27 10.98
C LEU A 422 -5.47 -13.45 11.29
N MET A 423 -6.25 -12.35 11.28
CA MET A 423 -7.69 -12.42 11.50
C MET A 423 -8.41 -13.16 10.37
N TYR A 424 -8.05 -12.93 9.12
CA TYR A 424 -8.60 -13.67 7.98
C TYR A 424 -8.29 -15.17 8.00
N THR A 425 -7.22 -15.60 8.69
CA THR A 425 -6.86 -17.02 8.75
C THR A 425 -7.88 -17.86 9.54
N TRP A 426 -8.33 -17.39 10.69
CA TRP A 426 -9.24 -18.18 11.55
C TRP A 426 -10.71 -17.77 11.45
N SER A 427 -11.01 -16.52 11.07
CA SER A 427 -12.36 -15.98 11.08
C SER A 427 -13.38 -16.76 10.23
N PRO A 428 -13.03 -17.32 9.06
CA PRO A 428 -13.98 -18.12 8.29
C PRO A 428 -14.49 -19.35 9.04
N LEU A 429 -13.67 -19.93 9.90
CA LEU A 429 -14.07 -21.13 10.68
C LEU A 429 -15.00 -20.80 11.85
N VAL A 430 -14.88 -19.60 12.42
CA VAL A 430 -15.57 -19.24 13.67
C VAL A 430 -16.73 -18.27 13.44
N LEU A 431 -16.55 -17.28 12.59
CA LEU A 431 -17.54 -16.22 12.36
C LEU A 431 -18.39 -16.47 11.11
N TRP A 432 -17.78 -17.05 10.08
CA TRP A 432 -18.41 -17.23 8.77
C TRP A 432 -18.43 -18.70 8.30
N PRO A 433 -18.78 -19.68 9.16
CA PRO A 433 -18.83 -21.07 8.74
C PRO A 433 -19.97 -21.26 7.74
N VAL A 434 -19.69 -21.95 6.64
CA VAL A 434 -20.68 -22.22 5.58
C VAL A 434 -21.91 -22.95 6.11
N THR A 435 -21.75 -23.71 7.20
CA THR A 435 -22.84 -24.43 7.89
C THR A 435 -23.91 -23.51 8.46
N ASP A 436 -23.60 -22.25 8.75
CA ASP A 436 -24.53 -21.26 9.30
C ASP A 436 -25.37 -20.55 8.23
N ALA A 437 -25.11 -20.87 6.94
CA ALA A 437 -25.87 -20.28 5.83
C ALA A 437 -27.35 -20.71 5.86
N PRO A 438 -28.28 -19.82 5.50
CA PRO A 438 -28.10 -18.44 5.02
C PRO A 438 -28.05 -17.38 6.13
N TYR A 439 -28.26 -17.73 7.38
CA TYR A 439 -28.57 -16.77 8.46
C TYR A 439 -27.34 -16.07 9.05
N TYR A 440 -26.23 -16.76 9.26
CA TYR A 440 -24.99 -16.24 9.84
C TYR A 440 -25.17 -15.31 11.07
N HIS A 441 -26.21 -15.53 11.90
CA HIS A 441 -26.55 -14.64 13.02
C HIS A 441 -25.35 -14.35 13.94
N LYS A 442 -24.56 -15.38 14.26
CA LYS A 442 -23.35 -15.24 15.09
C LYS A 442 -22.34 -14.30 14.42
N GLY A 443 -22.06 -14.52 13.14
CA GLY A 443 -21.08 -13.71 12.38
C GLY A 443 -21.49 -12.25 12.30
N PHE A 444 -22.72 -11.97 11.86
CA PHE A 444 -23.23 -10.59 11.74
C PHE A 444 -23.34 -9.87 13.08
N THR A 445 -23.75 -10.56 14.16
CA THR A 445 -23.84 -9.96 15.50
C THR A 445 -22.45 -9.58 16.03
N VAL A 446 -21.47 -10.51 15.95
CA VAL A 446 -20.09 -10.23 16.37
C VAL A 446 -19.47 -9.12 15.51
N ALA A 447 -19.69 -9.14 14.19
CA ALA A 447 -19.22 -8.07 13.30
C ALA A 447 -19.81 -6.70 13.64
N SER A 448 -21.09 -6.63 14.03
CA SER A 448 -21.71 -5.38 14.51
C SER A 448 -20.99 -4.83 15.75
N LEU A 449 -20.67 -5.69 16.72
CA LEU A 449 -19.91 -5.30 17.92
C LEU A 449 -18.49 -4.86 17.57
N LEU A 450 -17.85 -5.51 16.62
CA LEU A 450 -16.51 -5.12 16.13
C LEU A 450 -16.52 -3.78 15.42
N ILE A 451 -17.59 -3.43 14.70
CA ILE A 451 -17.73 -2.09 14.07
C ILE A 451 -17.90 -1.02 15.16
N VAL A 452 -18.63 -1.29 16.24
CA VAL A 452 -18.71 -0.36 17.38
C VAL A 452 -17.33 -0.17 18.01
N LEU A 453 -16.59 -1.27 18.26
CA LEU A 453 -15.21 -1.21 18.75
C LEU A 453 -14.29 -0.40 17.81
N PHE A 454 -14.44 -0.59 16.51
CA PHE A 454 -13.74 0.16 15.47
C PHE A 454 -14.02 1.67 15.59
N ILE A 455 -15.28 2.07 15.66
CA ILE A 455 -15.68 3.49 15.78
C ILE A 455 -15.12 4.08 17.07
N CYS A 456 -15.27 3.41 18.22
CA CYS A 456 -14.72 3.84 19.50
C CYS A 456 -13.20 4.01 19.44
N SER A 457 -12.50 3.08 18.79
CA SER A 457 -11.05 3.13 18.62
C SER A 457 -10.62 4.32 17.74
N MET A 458 -11.30 4.60 16.64
CA MET A 458 -11.03 5.77 15.80
C MET A 458 -11.31 7.10 16.51
N LEU A 459 -12.40 7.18 17.26
CA LEU A 459 -12.69 8.33 18.10
C LEU A 459 -11.63 8.52 19.19
N SER A 460 -11.10 7.44 19.77
CA SER A 460 -10.03 7.54 20.77
C SER A 460 -8.76 8.18 20.19
N VAL A 461 -8.37 7.82 18.94
CA VAL A 461 -7.25 8.46 18.24
C VAL A 461 -7.50 9.97 18.09
N TYR A 462 -8.70 10.35 17.65
CA TYR A 462 -9.07 11.76 17.50
C TYR A 462 -8.96 12.54 18.81
N TYR A 463 -9.50 12.01 19.91
CA TYR A 463 -9.42 12.65 21.22
C TYR A 463 -7.98 12.75 21.73
N MET A 464 -7.17 11.72 21.53
CA MET A 464 -5.74 11.75 21.87
C MET A 464 -5.00 12.84 21.09
N GLN A 465 -5.23 12.95 19.78
CA GLN A 465 -4.62 13.98 18.94
C GLN A 465 -5.06 15.39 19.36
N LYS A 466 -6.34 15.58 19.66
CA LYS A 466 -6.88 16.86 20.15
C LYS A 466 -6.24 17.26 21.48
N LYS A 467 -6.10 16.32 22.41
CA LYS A 467 -5.44 16.54 23.70
C LYS A 467 -3.96 16.92 23.53
N ASP A 468 -3.21 16.19 22.68
CA ASP A 468 -1.80 16.48 22.39
C ASP A 468 -1.64 17.86 21.71
N GLY A 469 -2.56 18.23 20.81
CA GLY A 469 -2.57 19.54 20.17
C GLY A 469 -2.82 20.69 21.16
N LEU A 470 -3.74 20.51 22.11
CA LEU A 470 -3.99 21.48 23.17
C LEU A 470 -2.79 21.61 24.11
N GLN A 471 -2.17 20.50 24.46
CA GLN A 471 -0.99 20.50 25.32
C GLN A 471 0.23 21.15 24.64
N LYS A 472 0.43 20.94 23.34
CA LYS A 472 1.47 21.64 22.57
C LYS A 472 1.23 23.16 22.52
N ARG A 473 -0.01 23.60 22.35
CA ARG A 473 -0.38 25.03 22.36
C ARG A 473 -0.16 25.66 23.73
N ALA A 474 -0.55 24.97 24.80
CA ALA A 474 -0.32 25.45 26.16
C ALA A 474 1.18 25.62 26.45
N ASN A 475 2.00 24.63 26.11
CA ASN A 475 3.46 24.69 26.30
C ASN A 475 4.12 25.77 25.42
N SER A 476 3.59 26.02 24.20
CA SER A 476 4.10 27.07 23.32
C SER A 476 3.80 28.47 23.88
N ASN A 477 2.61 28.68 24.43
CA ASN A 477 2.25 29.95 25.06
C ASN A 477 3.09 30.20 26.32
N ASP A 478 3.30 29.14 27.14
CA ASP A 478 4.15 29.21 28.34
C ASP A 478 5.60 29.56 27.99
N PHE A 479 6.12 29.02 26.85
CA PHE A 479 7.47 29.35 26.37
C PHE A 479 7.55 30.78 25.80
N THR A 480 6.50 31.26 25.15
CA THR A 480 6.43 32.65 24.64
C THR A 480 6.35 33.65 25.80
N ASP A 481 5.50 33.36 26.80
CA ASP A 481 5.39 34.17 28.03
C ASP A 481 6.70 34.20 28.81
N GLN A 482 7.45 33.08 28.88
CA GLN A 482 8.78 33.03 29.47
C GLN A 482 9.82 33.85 28.68
N GLN A 483 9.79 33.80 27.34
CA GLN A 483 10.67 34.63 26.50
C GLN A 483 10.38 36.11 26.65
N GLU A 484 9.11 36.52 26.72
CA GLU A 484 8.73 37.90 26.94
C GLU A 484 9.12 38.40 28.34
N MET A 485 9.15 37.50 29.34
CA MET A 485 9.58 37.83 30.70
C MET A 485 11.13 37.95 30.83
N ILE A 486 11.89 37.14 30.06
CA ILE A 486 13.35 37.11 30.08
C ILE A 486 13.98 38.18 29.17
N ALA A 487 13.29 38.58 28.09
CA ALA A 487 13.79 39.57 27.13
C ALA A 487 14.21 40.92 27.78
N PRO A 488 13.47 41.53 28.75
CA PRO A 488 13.88 42.73 29.43
C PRO A 488 15.17 42.52 30.28
N LEU A 489 15.28 41.36 30.97
CA LEU A 489 16.43 41.03 31.78
C LEU A 489 17.71 40.85 30.96
N LEU A 490 17.60 40.26 29.76
CA LEU A 490 18.74 40.13 28.84
C LEU A 490 19.17 41.48 28.27
N HIS A 491 18.22 42.42 28.04
CA HIS A 491 18.54 43.78 27.62
C HIS A 491 19.22 44.57 28.72
N GLU A 492 18.80 44.43 29.97
CA GLU A 492 19.48 45.06 31.13
C GLU A 492 20.90 44.53 31.31
N THR A 493 21.09 43.21 31.28
CA THR A 493 22.41 42.59 31.38
C THR A 493 23.36 42.96 30.24
N GLN A 494 22.82 43.14 29.03
CA GLN A 494 23.58 43.54 27.86
C GLN A 494 23.94 45.04 27.89
N ALA A 495 23.07 45.87 28.48
CA ALA A 495 23.37 47.28 28.72
C ALA A 495 24.45 47.46 29.79
N GLU A 496 24.36 46.71 30.91
CA GLU A 496 25.42 46.71 31.96
C GLU A 496 26.78 46.22 31.42
N TYR A 497 26.77 45.16 30.57
CA TYR A 497 28.02 44.66 29.96
C TYR A 497 28.64 45.69 28.99
N ASN A 498 27.84 46.39 28.19
CA ASN A 498 28.32 47.43 27.27
C ASN A 498 28.82 48.68 28.03
N ASP A 499 28.22 49.05 29.19
CA ASP A 499 28.66 50.13 30.03
C ASP A 499 30.00 49.80 30.75
N GLU A 500 30.20 48.53 31.17
CA GLU A 500 31.49 48.05 31.69
C GLU A 500 32.60 48.04 30.64
N GLU A 501 32.26 47.63 29.37
CA GLU A 501 33.22 47.62 28.28
C GLU A 501 33.62 49.05 27.84
N GLN A 502 32.69 50.03 27.88
CA GLN A 502 33.00 51.45 27.65
C GLN A 502 33.83 52.07 28.79
N SER A 503 33.56 51.67 30.04
CA SER A 503 34.31 52.13 31.20
C SER A 503 35.75 51.58 31.21
N ASN A 504 35.93 50.33 30.81
CA ASN A 504 37.27 49.71 30.71
C ASN A 504 38.05 50.16 29.45
N GLY A 505 37.36 50.53 28.37
CA GLY A 505 37.97 51.10 27.15
C GLY A 505 38.56 52.50 27.36
N SER A 506 37.95 53.29 28.27
CA SER A 506 38.44 54.63 28.59
C SER A 506 39.68 54.63 29.51
N LEU A 507 39.97 53.52 30.21
CA LEU A 507 41.15 53.37 31.04
C LEU A 507 42.40 52.91 30.27
N ASN A 508 42.26 52.38 29.06
CA ASN A 508 43.38 51.91 28.25
C ASN A 508 43.91 52.96 27.26
N ASP A 509 43.20 54.04 27.00
CA ASP A 509 43.66 55.12 26.09
C ASP A 509 44.63 56.08 26.79
N ASP A 510 44.63 56.20 28.12
CA ASP A 510 45.58 57.07 28.86
C ASP A 510 46.98 56.44 29.05
N ASP A 511 47.14 55.13 28.89
CA ASP A 511 48.44 54.42 28.99
C ASP A 511 49.19 54.29 27.63
N ALA A 512 48.57 54.61 26.51
CA ALA A 512 49.18 54.47 25.19
C ALA A 512 50.09 55.64 24.79
N ASP A 513 50.00 56.78 25.46
CA ASP A 513 50.79 58.00 25.13
C ASP A 513 52.11 58.13 25.92
N THR A 514 52.33 57.31 26.96
CA THR A 514 53.54 57.34 27.77
C THR A 514 54.69 56.47 27.24
N ASN A 515 54.46 55.59 26.27
CA ASN A 515 55.49 54.66 25.75
C ASN A 515 56.15 55.10 24.42
N LYS A 516 55.90 56.34 23.93
CA LYS A 516 56.54 56.88 22.70
C LYS A 516 57.75 57.73 22.94
N VAL A 517 58.27 57.87 24.17
CA VAL A 517 59.40 58.77 24.49
C VAL A 517 60.72 58.05 24.89
N LEU A 518 60.77 56.73 24.84
CA LEU A 518 61.98 55.99 25.23
C LEU A 518 62.48 54.99 24.19
N ILE A 519 62.59 55.38 22.89
CA ILE A 519 63.54 54.75 21.98
C ILE A 519 64.01 55.83 21.01
N LYS A 520 65.08 56.50 21.40
CA LYS A 520 66.10 57.04 20.56
C LYS A 520 67.43 56.56 21.05
#